data_4403655841fcba2a30aa372f65bed80a
#
_entry.id   4403655841fcba2a30aa372f65bed80a
#
_cell.length_a   1.000
_cell.length_b   1.000
_cell.length_c   1.000
_cell.angle_alpha   90.00
_cell.angle_beta   90.00
_cell.angle_gamma   90.00
#
_symmetry.space_group_name_H-M   'P 1'
#
loop_
_entity.id
_entity.type
_entity.pdbx_description
1 polymer ?
#
loop_
_entity_poly.entity_id
_entity_poly.type
_entity_poly.pdbx_seq_one_letter_code
_entity_poly.pdbx_strand_id
1 'polypeptide(L)'
;MSIATLPPLRTFTEWIVQTDDHAERRLALLDEAERILAGREPASIEARRSLAARLERWRYQMLNERHAALGERDRQLANALDLAANRLAGRAPRPPRWPRDAVLNTAPDDPALVEIEEALDPATPLEAVAARAAELTAQHFTVRRNGAAARRMFMYAPLYLSNLCINHCLYCGFRHPNPIERVHLGVEQALREAEVLLARGFRHILLVAGDYPSMTSTEYYAEVIEALRRRGVIPSVEIAPQSTDGYEALAAAGACGVTLYQETYNPSLYAKYHPRGPKVSYDWRLEGIERAAEAGMKRLGLGILLGLGPAQEELLALVRHGRYLAARFPQCTLAFSLPRIHEAPQGFVPPFAVDDETFVRMYCALRIAFPRAELVLSTREMPDLRDRLARICITQMSAGSSTAPGGYHEDTCGSPAGEQFPIADHRSVPEVLESLEAAGICPVWTPPAPDA
;
A
#
# COMPACT_ATOMS: atom_id res chain seq x y z
N MET A 1 15.54 -16.62 10.79
CA MET A 1 14.66 -16.09 11.88
C MET A 1 14.04 -17.25 12.64
N SER A 2 14.16 -17.29 13.97
CA SER A 2 13.57 -18.33 14.80
C SER A 2 12.03 -18.26 14.72
N ILE A 3 11.37 -19.40 14.50
CA ILE A 3 9.91 -19.49 14.60
C ILE A 3 9.57 -19.28 16.07
N ALA A 4 8.88 -18.18 16.38
CA ALA A 4 8.51 -17.87 17.75
C ALA A 4 7.52 -18.91 18.28
N THR A 5 7.78 -19.43 19.46
CA THR A 5 6.82 -20.24 20.19
C THR A 5 5.70 -19.33 20.71
N LEU A 6 4.45 -19.73 20.50
CA LEU A 6 3.31 -19.02 21.09
C LEU A 6 3.43 -19.07 22.62
N PRO A 7 3.54 -17.94 23.31
CA PRO A 7 3.52 -17.92 24.78
C PRO A 7 2.14 -18.39 25.28
N PRO A 8 2.06 -18.95 26.50
CA PRO A 8 0.77 -19.28 27.09
C PRO A 8 -0.10 -18.03 27.18
N LEU A 9 -1.29 -18.04 26.55
CA LEU A 9 -2.17 -16.85 26.50
C LEU A 9 -2.62 -16.40 27.91
N ARG A 10 -2.69 -17.32 28.86
CA ARG A 10 -3.03 -17.03 30.27
C ARG A 10 -2.03 -16.08 30.96
N THR A 11 -0.82 -15.93 30.46
CA THR A 11 0.15 -14.98 31.00
C THR A 11 -0.31 -13.51 30.89
N PHE A 12 -1.34 -13.24 30.11
CA PHE A 12 -1.93 -11.91 29.92
C PHE A 12 -3.19 -11.65 30.76
N THR A 13 -3.67 -12.63 31.54
CA THR A 13 -4.93 -12.52 32.31
C THR A 13 -4.98 -11.27 33.18
N GLU A 14 -3.98 -11.05 34.04
CA GLU A 14 -3.94 -9.89 34.93
C GLU A 14 -3.90 -8.56 34.17
N TRP A 15 -3.11 -8.51 33.09
CA TRP A 15 -3.01 -7.33 32.24
C TRP A 15 -4.34 -6.98 31.56
N ILE A 16 -5.06 -7.97 31.04
CA ILE A 16 -6.36 -7.79 30.41
C ILE A 16 -7.37 -7.29 31.43
N VAL A 17 -7.43 -7.88 32.64
CA VAL A 17 -8.34 -7.43 33.71
C VAL A 17 -8.09 -5.98 34.11
N GLN A 18 -6.85 -5.53 34.08
CA GLN A 18 -6.48 -4.17 34.47
C GLN A 18 -6.70 -3.13 33.40
N THR A 19 -6.72 -3.53 32.12
CA THR A 19 -6.58 -2.60 31.00
C THR A 19 -7.67 -2.68 29.93
N ASP A 20 -8.59 -3.66 30.01
CA ASP A 20 -9.62 -3.88 28.99
C ASP A 20 -11.02 -3.86 29.64
N ASP A 21 -11.86 -2.90 29.22
CA ASP A 21 -13.24 -2.76 29.70
C ASP A 21 -14.13 -3.98 29.39
N HIS A 22 -13.69 -4.85 28.49
CA HIS A 22 -14.37 -6.08 28.09
C HIS A 22 -13.62 -7.34 28.55
N ALA A 23 -12.85 -7.24 29.64
CA ALA A 23 -11.96 -8.28 30.14
C ALA A 23 -12.60 -9.67 30.19
N GLU A 24 -13.80 -9.80 30.72
CA GLU A 24 -14.49 -11.10 30.82
C GLU A 24 -14.66 -11.79 29.46
N ARG A 25 -15.12 -11.05 28.45
CA ARG A 25 -15.27 -11.57 27.08
C ARG A 25 -13.94 -11.93 26.45
N ARG A 26 -12.90 -11.11 26.72
CA ARG A 26 -11.53 -11.32 26.19
C ARG A 26 -10.90 -12.56 26.79
N LEU A 27 -11.06 -12.76 28.09
CA LEU A 27 -10.56 -13.94 28.80
C LEU A 27 -11.26 -15.23 28.34
N ALA A 28 -12.58 -15.19 28.14
CA ALA A 28 -13.32 -16.32 27.58
C ALA A 28 -12.81 -16.69 26.18
N LEU A 29 -12.53 -15.68 25.34
CA LEU A 29 -11.98 -15.87 24.02
C LEU A 29 -10.58 -16.51 24.03
N LEU A 30 -9.70 -16.08 24.95
CA LEU A 30 -8.36 -16.67 25.13
C LEU A 30 -8.45 -18.11 25.61
N ASP A 31 -9.31 -18.40 26.58
CA ASP A 31 -9.47 -19.74 27.13
C ASP A 31 -9.99 -20.74 26.06
N GLU A 32 -10.97 -20.31 25.24
CA GLU A 32 -11.42 -21.08 24.07
C GLU A 32 -10.25 -21.36 23.11
N ALA A 33 -9.47 -20.36 22.77
CA ALA A 33 -8.32 -20.48 21.88
C ALA A 33 -7.26 -21.45 22.44
N GLU A 34 -6.93 -21.34 23.71
CA GLU A 34 -5.98 -22.24 24.36
C GLU A 34 -6.44 -23.69 24.39
N ARG A 35 -7.73 -23.95 24.70
CA ARG A 35 -8.28 -25.31 24.74
C ARG A 35 -8.19 -25.97 23.36
N ILE A 36 -8.54 -25.26 22.30
CA ILE A 36 -8.48 -25.76 20.92
C ILE A 36 -7.04 -25.97 20.47
N LEU A 37 -6.15 -24.98 20.70
CA LEU A 37 -4.73 -25.06 20.30
C LEU A 37 -3.95 -26.15 21.06
N ALA A 38 -4.35 -26.45 22.31
CA ALA A 38 -3.78 -27.52 23.10
C ALA A 38 -4.38 -28.91 22.79
N GLY A 39 -5.33 -29.00 21.85
CA GLY A 39 -6.02 -30.26 21.50
C GLY A 39 -6.98 -30.75 22.59
N ARG A 40 -7.31 -29.94 23.59
CA ARG A 40 -8.23 -30.28 24.69
C ARG A 40 -9.71 -30.15 24.29
N GLU A 41 -9.97 -29.44 23.21
CA GLU A 41 -11.30 -29.25 22.66
C GLU A 41 -11.25 -29.43 21.13
N PRO A 42 -12.04 -30.37 20.55
CA PRO A 42 -12.11 -30.52 19.11
C PRO A 42 -12.92 -29.36 18.50
N ALA A 43 -12.44 -28.84 17.35
CA ALA A 43 -13.12 -27.80 16.63
C ALA A 43 -13.02 -28.03 15.11
N SER A 44 -14.12 -27.77 14.39
CA SER A 44 -14.13 -27.77 12.94
C SER A 44 -13.18 -26.71 12.36
N ILE A 45 -12.80 -26.83 11.09
CA ILE A 45 -12.00 -25.81 10.38
C ILE A 45 -12.74 -24.47 10.42
N GLU A 46 -14.03 -24.46 10.21
CA GLU A 46 -14.85 -23.24 10.23
C GLU A 46 -14.86 -22.58 11.62
N ALA A 47 -15.06 -23.36 12.70
CA ALA A 47 -15.01 -22.86 14.07
C ALA A 47 -13.65 -22.26 14.42
N ARG A 48 -12.55 -22.91 14.01
CA ARG A 48 -11.18 -22.43 14.18
C ARG A 48 -10.94 -21.12 13.44
N ARG A 49 -11.40 -20.98 12.19
CA ARG A 49 -11.29 -19.75 11.39
C ARG A 49 -12.13 -18.62 11.99
N SER A 50 -13.35 -18.91 12.43
CA SER A 50 -14.19 -17.93 13.12
C SER A 50 -13.53 -17.41 14.41
N LEU A 51 -12.90 -18.29 15.18
CA LEU A 51 -12.17 -17.91 16.38
C LEU A 51 -10.92 -17.09 16.03
N ALA A 52 -10.17 -17.46 15.00
CA ALA A 52 -9.03 -16.70 14.50
C ALA A 52 -9.44 -15.27 14.12
N ALA A 53 -10.51 -15.12 13.36
CA ALA A 53 -11.04 -13.79 12.97
C ALA A 53 -11.46 -12.94 14.19
N ARG A 54 -12.01 -13.56 15.26
CA ARG A 54 -12.34 -12.87 16.51
C ARG A 54 -11.10 -12.39 17.24
N LEU A 55 -10.03 -13.18 17.29
CA LEU A 55 -8.73 -12.78 17.87
C LEU A 55 -8.08 -11.65 17.07
N GLU A 56 -8.10 -11.72 15.74
CA GLU A 56 -7.54 -10.69 14.87
C GLU A 56 -8.34 -9.37 14.99
N ARG A 57 -9.67 -9.45 15.11
CA ARG A 57 -10.52 -8.27 15.38
C ARG A 57 -10.22 -7.64 16.73
N TRP A 58 -10.02 -8.43 17.77
CA TRP A 58 -9.60 -7.91 19.08
C TRP A 58 -8.25 -7.23 18.99
N ARG A 59 -7.28 -7.87 18.35
CA ARG A 59 -5.96 -7.27 18.09
C ARG A 59 -6.08 -5.91 17.39
N TYR A 60 -6.88 -5.84 16.32
CA TYR A 60 -7.17 -4.58 15.63
C TYR A 60 -7.75 -3.52 16.56
N GLN A 61 -8.75 -3.86 17.35
CA GLN A 61 -9.37 -2.93 18.30
C GLN A 61 -8.34 -2.40 19.31
N MET A 62 -7.54 -3.27 19.89
CA MET A 62 -6.49 -2.90 20.86
C MET A 62 -5.46 -1.97 20.21
N LEU A 63 -4.97 -2.26 19.02
CA LEU A 63 -4.02 -1.42 18.30
C LEU A 63 -4.63 -0.05 17.94
N ASN A 64 -5.93 -0.01 17.65
CA ASN A 64 -6.66 1.20 17.31
C ASN A 64 -6.92 2.08 18.54
N GLU A 65 -7.38 1.49 19.64
CA GLU A 65 -7.70 2.21 20.88
C GLU A 65 -6.46 2.75 21.58
N ARG A 66 -5.34 2.04 21.50
CA ARG A 66 -4.08 2.36 22.18
C ARG A 66 -2.99 2.90 21.28
N HIS A 67 -3.30 3.31 20.05
CA HIS A 67 -2.33 3.71 19.03
C HIS A 67 -1.28 4.74 19.50
N ALA A 68 -1.64 5.62 20.45
CA ALA A 68 -0.74 6.65 20.98
C ALA A 68 0.11 6.18 22.19
N ALA A 69 -0.21 5.04 22.81
CA ALA A 69 0.34 4.61 24.09
C ALA A 69 0.61 3.09 24.19
N LEU A 70 0.96 2.45 23.06
CA LEU A 70 1.29 1.02 23.05
C LEU A 70 2.54 0.74 23.87
N GLY A 71 2.35 0.12 25.03
CA GLY A 71 3.43 -0.36 25.90
C GLY A 71 3.96 -1.73 25.47
N GLU A 72 5.06 -2.15 26.11
CA GLU A 72 5.69 -3.45 25.83
C GLU A 72 4.72 -4.63 26.06
N ARG A 73 3.90 -4.55 27.12
CA ARG A 73 2.92 -5.61 27.44
C ARG A 73 1.81 -5.70 26.40
N ASP A 74 1.37 -4.58 25.85
CA ASP A 74 0.40 -4.53 24.74
C ASP A 74 0.98 -5.18 23.49
N ARG A 75 2.25 -4.92 23.19
CA ARG A 75 2.96 -5.54 22.05
C ARG A 75 3.05 -7.04 22.19
N GLN A 76 3.42 -7.54 23.38
CA GLN A 76 3.48 -8.96 23.67
C GLN A 76 2.12 -9.63 23.48
N LEU A 77 1.04 -9.02 23.98
CA LEU A 77 -0.32 -9.51 23.78
C LEU A 77 -0.72 -9.48 22.28
N ALA A 78 -0.44 -8.38 21.59
CA ALA A 78 -0.73 -8.27 20.15
C ALA A 78 -0.05 -9.36 19.33
N ASN A 79 1.22 -9.67 19.66
CA ASN A 79 1.96 -10.75 19.01
C ASN A 79 1.39 -12.12 19.34
N ALA A 80 0.98 -12.35 20.59
CA ALA A 80 0.38 -13.61 21.02
C ALA A 80 -0.98 -13.85 20.32
N LEU A 81 -1.81 -12.82 20.20
CA LEU A 81 -3.09 -12.88 19.48
C LEU A 81 -2.86 -13.17 17.99
N ASP A 82 -1.87 -12.55 17.38
CA ASP A 82 -1.48 -12.77 15.99
C ASP A 82 -1.05 -14.22 15.72
N LEU A 83 -0.16 -14.74 16.55
CA LEU A 83 0.32 -16.12 16.43
C LEU A 83 -0.79 -17.15 16.69
N ALA A 84 -1.66 -16.90 17.67
CA ALA A 84 -2.79 -17.77 17.97
C ALA A 84 -3.79 -17.80 16.81
N ALA A 85 -4.15 -16.64 16.26
CA ALA A 85 -5.03 -16.54 15.09
C ALA A 85 -4.44 -17.26 13.88
N ASN A 86 -3.14 -17.07 13.62
CA ASN A 86 -2.43 -17.75 12.52
C ASN A 86 -2.50 -19.29 12.64
N ARG A 87 -2.26 -19.82 13.83
CA ARG A 87 -2.34 -21.28 14.09
C ARG A 87 -3.76 -21.82 13.99
N LEU A 88 -4.74 -21.12 14.53
CA LEU A 88 -6.16 -21.50 14.44
C LEU A 88 -6.64 -21.54 13.00
N ALA A 89 -6.25 -20.58 12.19
CA ALA A 89 -6.56 -20.53 10.76
C ALA A 89 -5.85 -21.61 9.93
N GLY A 90 -4.92 -22.37 10.53
CA GLY A 90 -4.14 -23.40 9.83
C GLY A 90 -3.09 -22.85 8.87
N ARG A 91 -2.66 -21.61 9.05
CA ARG A 91 -1.62 -20.96 8.25
C ARG A 91 -0.24 -21.49 8.61
N ALA A 92 0.71 -21.36 7.68
CA ALA A 92 2.09 -21.76 7.92
C ALA A 92 2.70 -21.00 9.12
N PRO A 93 3.49 -21.68 9.96
CA PRO A 93 4.19 -21.02 11.06
C PRO A 93 5.09 -19.89 10.57
N ARG A 94 5.05 -18.74 11.25
CA ARG A 94 5.84 -17.56 10.93
C ARG A 94 6.23 -16.81 12.21
N PRO A 95 7.26 -15.93 12.16
CA PRO A 95 7.50 -14.98 13.25
C PRO A 95 6.36 -13.97 13.37
N PRO A 96 6.18 -13.33 14.55
CA PRO A 96 5.18 -12.28 14.72
C PRO A 96 5.40 -11.14 13.73
N ARG A 97 4.32 -10.46 13.35
CA ARG A 97 4.36 -9.22 12.58
C ARG A 97 4.70 -8.06 13.52
N TRP A 98 5.84 -7.46 13.33
CA TRP A 98 6.20 -6.24 14.05
C TRP A 98 7.17 -5.36 13.23
N PRO A 99 6.72 -4.79 12.10
CA PRO A 99 7.57 -3.96 11.25
C PRO A 99 8.00 -2.66 11.92
N ARG A 100 7.26 -2.17 12.93
CA ARG A 100 7.55 -0.91 13.62
C ARG A 100 8.99 -0.80 14.09
N ASP A 101 9.51 -1.82 14.75
CA ASP A 101 10.87 -1.79 15.27
C ASP A 101 11.92 -1.72 14.15
N ALA A 102 11.69 -2.42 13.05
CA ALA A 102 12.58 -2.34 11.88
C ALA A 102 12.54 -0.97 11.19
N VAL A 103 11.34 -0.38 11.11
CA VAL A 103 11.10 0.90 10.43
C VAL A 103 11.65 2.08 11.22
N LEU A 104 11.42 2.09 12.56
CA LEU A 104 11.81 3.19 13.43
C LEU A 104 13.23 3.04 14.01
N ASN A 105 13.91 1.93 13.72
CA ASN A 105 15.30 1.76 14.13
C ASN A 105 16.21 2.69 13.31
N THR A 106 16.73 3.70 13.99
CA THR A 106 17.67 4.69 13.44
C THR A 106 19.09 4.43 13.91
N ALA A 107 19.51 3.16 14.03
CA ALA A 107 20.89 2.83 14.38
C ALA A 107 21.84 3.57 13.43
N PRO A 108 22.80 4.35 13.95
CA PRO A 108 23.55 5.32 13.14
C PRO A 108 24.51 4.71 12.12
N ASP A 109 24.74 3.40 12.17
CA ASP A 109 25.76 2.74 11.34
C ASP A 109 25.19 1.52 10.58
N ASP A 110 24.02 1.65 9.93
CA ASP A 110 23.60 0.64 8.97
C ASP A 110 24.34 0.81 7.65
N PRO A 111 25.42 0.01 7.37
CA PRO A 111 26.22 0.18 6.14
C PRO A 111 25.38 0.09 4.87
N ALA A 112 24.22 -0.55 5.00
CA ALA A 112 23.31 -0.73 3.89
C ALA A 112 22.48 0.54 3.58
N LEU A 113 22.51 1.56 4.41
CA LEU A 113 21.88 2.86 4.17
C LEU A 113 22.88 3.93 3.70
N VAL A 114 24.17 3.73 3.87
CA VAL A 114 25.20 4.73 3.52
C VAL A 114 25.09 5.20 2.08
N GLU A 115 25.01 4.28 1.10
CA GLU A 115 24.87 4.65 -0.33
C GLU A 115 23.59 5.45 -0.60
N ILE A 116 22.55 5.21 0.17
CA ILE A 116 21.27 5.90 0.05
C ILE A 116 21.33 7.27 0.68
N GLU A 117 21.99 7.40 1.84
CA GLU A 117 22.23 8.69 2.52
C GLU A 117 23.14 9.58 1.67
N GLU A 118 24.18 9.04 1.07
CA GLU A 118 25.02 9.74 0.09
C GLU A 118 24.23 10.20 -1.14
N ALA A 119 23.34 9.36 -1.66
CA ALA A 119 22.46 9.72 -2.78
C ALA A 119 21.47 10.82 -2.41
N LEU A 120 21.07 10.90 -1.13
CA LEU A 120 20.16 11.92 -0.62
C LEU A 120 20.87 13.22 -0.22
N ASP A 121 22.19 13.20 -0.04
CA ASP A 121 22.96 14.37 0.33
C ASP A 121 22.92 15.42 -0.82
N PRO A 122 22.46 16.66 -0.57
CA PRO A 122 22.50 17.74 -1.55
C PRO A 122 23.92 18.06 -2.09
N ALA A 123 24.97 17.72 -1.33
CA ALA A 123 26.36 17.91 -1.78
C ALA A 123 26.77 16.89 -2.88
N THR A 124 26.10 15.75 -2.97
CA THR A 124 26.32 14.77 -4.05
C THR A 124 25.68 15.28 -5.35
N PRO A 125 26.40 15.40 -6.48
CA PRO A 125 25.83 15.88 -7.73
C PRO A 125 24.63 15.03 -8.19
N LEU A 126 23.49 15.68 -8.44
CA LEU A 126 22.25 14.98 -8.83
C LEU A 126 22.45 14.18 -10.13
N GLU A 127 23.26 14.69 -11.07
CA GLU A 127 23.54 14.02 -12.33
C GLU A 127 24.24 12.67 -12.12
N ALA A 128 25.13 12.56 -11.15
CA ALA A 128 25.82 11.31 -10.81
C ALA A 128 24.84 10.30 -10.22
N VAL A 129 23.98 10.73 -9.30
CA VAL A 129 22.94 9.88 -8.71
C VAL A 129 21.92 9.42 -9.76
N ALA A 130 21.50 10.33 -10.66
CA ALA A 130 20.59 10.01 -11.75
C ALA A 130 21.22 9.06 -12.79
N ALA A 131 22.48 9.22 -13.12
CA ALA A 131 23.20 8.31 -14.02
C ALA A 131 23.28 6.90 -13.44
N ARG A 132 23.60 6.77 -12.15
CA ARG A 132 23.61 5.48 -11.44
C ARG A 132 22.24 4.82 -11.43
N ALA A 133 21.18 5.57 -11.13
CA ALA A 133 19.82 5.08 -11.15
C ALA A 133 19.38 4.64 -12.57
N ALA A 134 19.76 5.38 -13.61
CA ALA A 134 19.46 5.05 -14.99
C ALA A 134 20.18 3.76 -15.44
N GLU A 135 21.43 3.58 -15.06
CA GLU A 135 22.19 2.34 -15.31
C GLU A 135 21.49 1.12 -14.70
N LEU A 136 21.15 1.17 -13.42
CA LEU A 136 20.43 0.10 -12.72
C LEU A 136 19.06 -0.17 -13.36
N THR A 137 18.38 0.90 -13.80
CA THR A 137 17.09 0.73 -14.48
C THR A 137 17.26 0.04 -15.83
N ALA A 138 18.25 0.42 -16.62
CA ALA A 138 18.54 -0.23 -17.90
C ALA A 138 18.92 -1.70 -17.72
N GLN A 139 19.69 -2.01 -16.67
CA GLN A 139 20.11 -3.39 -16.37
C GLN A 139 18.91 -4.31 -16.04
N HIS A 140 17.91 -3.83 -15.30
CA HIS A 140 16.84 -4.68 -14.78
C HIS A 140 15.50 -4.54 -15.50
N PHE A 141 15.30 -3.49 -16.31
CA PHE A 141 14.01 -3.17 -16.92
C PHE A 141 14.09 -3.04 -18.44
N THR A 142 14.90 -3.87 -19.06
CA THR A 142 15.04 -3.95 -20.52
C THR A 142 14.30 -5.15 -21.07
N VAL A 143 13.54 -4.94 -22.14
CA VAL A 143 12.84 -5.97 -22.91
C VAL A 143 13.35 -5.99 -24.34
N ARG A 144 13.19 -7.10 -25.05
CA ARG A 144 13.44 -7.15 -26.49
C ARG A 144 12.16 -6.86 -27.28
N ARG A 145 12.20 -5.84 -28.12
CA ARG A 145 11.14 -5.50 -29.07
C ARG A 145 11.73 -5.49 -30.49
N ASN A 146 11.19 -6.30 -31.38
CA ASN A 146 11.68 -6.40 -32.78
C ASN A 146 13.21 -6.65 -32.87
N GLY A 147 13.77 -7.44 -31.95
CA GLY A 147 15.20 -7.76 -31.91
C GLY A 147 16.09 -6.72 -31.22
N ALA A 148 15.61 -5.50 -30.99
CA ALA A 148 16.32 -4.44 -30.28
C ALA A 148 16.00 -4.44 -28.77
N ALA A 149 16.98 -4.06 -27.96
CA ALA A 149 16.79 -3.83 -26.54
C ALA A 149 16.13 -2.46 -26.31
N ALA A 150 15.05 -2.41 -25.55
CA ALA A 150 14.37 -1.18 -25.17
C ALA A 150 14.02 -1.23 -23.67
N ARG A 151 14.09 -0.11 -22.96
CA ARG A 151 13.56 0.00 -21.60
C ARG A 151 12.05 -0.18 -21.64
N ARG A 152 11.52 -0.95 -20.69
CA ARG A 152 10.05 -1.10 -20.53
C ARG A 152 9.47 -0.06 -19.58
N MET A 153 8.23 0.37 -19.86
CA MET A 153 7.37 1.11 -18.96
C MET A 153 6.08 0.34 -18.77
N PHE A 154 5.80 -0.09 -17.55
CA PHE A 154 4.57 -0.79 -17.25
C PHE A 154 3.43 0.22 -17.07
N MET A 155 2.38 0.08 -17.88
CA MET A 155 1.24 0.98 -17.89
C MET A 155 0.12 0.43 -17.00
N TYR A 156 -0.45 1.30 -16.14
CA TYR A 156 -1.60 0.98 -15.31
C TYR A 156 -2.61 2.13 -15.31
N ALA A 157 -3.83 1.84 -14.89
CA ALA A 157 -4.82 2.88 -14.62
C ALA A 157 -5.45 2.68 -13.24
N PRO A 158 -5.66 3.74 -12.44
CA PRO A 158 -6.51 3.68 -11.26
C PRO A 158 -7.98 3.62 -11.68
N LEU A 159 -8.79 2.87 -10.96
CA LEU A 159 -10.25 2.86 -11.06
C LEU A 159 -10.83 3.14 -9.68
N TYR A 160 -11.39 4.32 -9.51
CA TYR A 160 -12.00 4.74 -8.26
C TYR A 160 -13.40 4.15 -8.14
N LEU A 161 -13.59 3.26 -7.16
CA LEU A 161 -14.86 2.57 -6.91
C LEU A 161 -15.79 3.37 -6.01
N SER A 162 -15.23 4.15 -5.06
CA SER A 162 -16.02 4.91 -4.10
C SER A 162 -15.21 6.05 -3.50
N ASN A 163 -15.84 7.21 -3.34
CA ASN A 163 -15.30 8.33 -2.55
C ASN A 163 -15.98 8.46 -1.17
N LEU A 164 -16.84 7.49 -0.81
CA LEU A 164 -17.37 7.37 0.55
C LEU A 164 -16.22 7.06 1.52
N CYS A 165 -16.07 7.86 2.57
CA CYS A 165 -15.00 7.67 3.55
C CYS A 165 -15.44 8.17 4.92
N ILE A 166 -15.10 7.43 5.99
CA ILE A 166 -15.34 7.81 7.39
C ILE A 166 -14.09 8.36 8.09
N ASN A 167 -12.95 8.39 7.41
CA ASN A 167 -11.71 8.92 7.94
C ASN A 167 -11.64 10.45 7.82
N HIS A 168 -10.90 11.08 8.76
CA HIS A 168 -10.71 12.54 8.83
C HIS A 168 -9.30 12.97 8.41
N CYS A 169 -8.69 12.31 7.43
CA CYS A 169 -7.34 12.64 6.96
C CYS A 169 -7.26 14.09 6.46
N LEU A 170 -6.40 14.91 7.07
CA LEU A 170 -6.39 16.36 6.87
C LEU A 170 -6.11 16.79 5.41
N TYR A 171 -5.44 15.96 4.65
CA TYR A 171 -4.94 16.21 3.29
C TYR A 171 -5.79 15.60 2.17
N CYS A 172 -6.81 14.81 2.48
CA CYS A 172 -7.52 13.98 1.50
C CYS A 172 -8.85 14.58 1.08
N GLY A 173 -9.12 14.63 -0.24
CA GLY A 173 -10.39 15.10 -0.78
C GLY A 173 -11.59 14.28 -0.30
N PHE A 174 -11.40 12.97 -0.07
CA PHE A 174 -12.46 12.07 0.40
C PHE A 174 -12.74 12.16 1.90
N ARG A 175 -11.96 12.93 2.66
CA ARG A 175 -12.14 13.02 4.12
C ARG A 175 -13.59 13.33 4.52
N HIS A 176 -14.02 12.76 5.63
CA HIS A 176 -15.24 13.20 6.30
C HIS A 176 -14.94 14.46 7.15
N PRO A 177 -15.73 15.53 7.16
CA PRO A 177 -17.03 15.73 6.47
C PRO A 177 -16.95 16.64 5.24
N ASN A 178 -15.96 16.49 4.33
CA ASN A 178 -15.90 17.35 3.14
C ASN A 178 -17.22 17.35 2.39
N PRO A 179 -17.72 18.55 1.98
CA PRO A 179 -18.99 18.69 1.26
C PRO A 179 -18.78 18.41 -0.24
N ILE A 180 -18.41 17.17 -0.58
CA ILE A 180 -18.29 16.69 -1.95
C ILE A 180 -19.45 15.79 -2.30
N GLU A 181 -19.75 15.66 -3.57
CA GLU A 181 -20.67 14.63 -4.05
C GLU A 181 -20.10 13.25 -3.73
N ARG A 182 -20.91 12.41 -3.08
CA ARG A 182 -20.52 11.08 -2.65
C ARG A 182 -21.05 10.05 -3.63
N VAL A 183 -20.12 9.32 -4.26
CA VAL A 183 -20.38 8.31 -5.28
C VAL A 183 -19.82 6.97 -4.84
N HIS A 184 -20.60 5.92 -5.04
CA HIS A 184 -20.19 4.52 -4.88
C HIS A 184 -20.68 3.74 -6.09
N LEU A 185 -19.76 3.13 -6.81
CA LEU A 185 -20.08 2.35 -7.99
C LEU A 185 -20.53 0.94 -7.60
N GLY A 186 -21.70 0.53 -8.07
CA GLY A 186 -22.05 -0.89 -8.06
C GLY A 186 -21.17 -1.67 -9.04
N VAL A 187 -21.19 -3.00 -8.95
CA VAL A 187 -20.34 -3.88 -9.78
C VAL A 187 -20.48 -3.57 -11.28
N GLU A 188 -21.71 -3.45 -11.79
CA GLU A 188 -21.98 -3.14 -13.19
C GLU A 188 -21.44 -1.76 -13.62
N GLN A 189 -21.46 -0.78 -12.74
CA GLN A 189 -20.90 0.54 -13.00
C GLN A 189 -19.37 0.47 -13.08
N ALA A 190 -18.74 -0.22 -12.11
CA ALA A 190 -17.30 -0.45 -12.12
C ALA A 190 -16.82 -1.18 -13.39
N LEU A 191 -17.63 -2.12 -13.90
CA LEU A 191 -17.32 -2.83 -15.15
C LEU A 191 -17.40 -1.92 -16.37
N ARG A 192 -18.40 -1.02 -16.46
CA ARG A 192 -18.48 -0.02 -17.56
C ARG A 192 -17.26 0.90 -17.56
N GLU A 193 -16.82 1.40 -16.41
CA GLU A 193 -15.60 2.20 -16.29
C GLU A 193 -14.36 1.41 -16.76
N ALA A 194 -14.26 0.15 -16.35
CA ALA A 194 -13.16 -0.71 -16.76
C ALA A 194 -13.15 -1.02 -18.26
N GLU A 195 -14.31 -1.10 -18.92
CA GLU A 195 -14.41 -1.28 -20.39
C GLU A 195 -13.78 -0.11 -21.13
N VAL A 196 -13.96 1.12 -20.65
CA VAL A 196 -13.29 2.30 -21.22
C VAL A 196 -11.76 2.16 -21.09
N LEU A 197 -11.26 1.73 -19.92
CA LEU A 197 -9.84 1.52 -19.69
C LEU A 197 -9.28 0.38 -20.56
N LEU A 198 -10.01 -0.72 -20.70
CA LEU A 198 -9.65 -1.84 -21.58
C LEU A 198 -9.57 -1.40 -23.06
N ALA A 199 -10.49 -0.56 -23.50
CA ALA A 199 -10.48 0.01 -24.86
C ALA A 199 -9.27 0.93 -25.10
N ARG A 200 -8.77 1.62 -24.04
CA ARG A 200 -7.52 2.41 -24.07
C ARG A 200 -6.25 1.54 -24.00
N GLY A 201 -6.36 0.22 -23.87
CA GLY A 201 -5.24 -0.73 -23.86
C GLY A 201 -4.83 -1.23 -22.49
N PHE A 202 -5.31 -0.65 -21.40
CA PHE A 202 -4.93 -1.06 -20.05
C PHE A 202 -5.36 -2.49 -19.76
N ARG A 203 -4.51 -3.24 -19.05
CA ARG A 203 -4.79 -4.58 -18.53
C ARG A 203 -4.59 -4.65 -17.02
N HIS A 204 -3.70 -3.84 -16.48
CA HIS A 204 -3.53 -3.71 -15.04
C HIS A 204 -4.33 -2.52 -14.53
N ILE A 205 -5.30 -2.79 -13.67
CA ILE A 205 -6.18 -1.78 -13.07
C ILE A 205 -6.04 -1.80 -11.56
N LEU A 206 -5.72 -0.63 -10.98
CA LEU A 206 -5.63 -0.41 -9.56
C LEU A 206 -6.98 0.06 -9.03
N LEU A 207 -7.68 -0.77 -8.28
CA LEU A 207 -8.97 -0.45 -7.66
C LEU A 207 -8.76 0.41 -6.42
N VAL A 208 -9.31 1.61 -6.41
CA VAL A 208 -9.15 2.59 -5.33
C VAL A 208 -10.50 2.88 -4.69
N ALA A 209 -10.55 2.95 -3.36
CA ALA A 209 -11.76 3.36 -2.66
C ALA A 209 -11.46 4.08 -1.34
N GLY A 210 -12.38 4.96 -0.95
CA GLY A 210 -12.45 5.44 0.43
C GLY A 210 -12.83 4.32 1.39
N ASP A 211 -12.58 4.55 2.66
CA ASP A 211 -12.85 3.60 3.74
C ASP A 211 -14.26 3.81 4.31
N TYR A 212 -15.19 2.96 3.88
CA TYR A 212 -16.60 2.97 4.32
C TYR A 212 -17.12 1.53 4.46
N PRO A 213 -16.81 0.83 5.57
CA PRO A 213 -16.94 -0.62 5.70
C PRO A 213 -18.32 -1.21 5.38
N SER A 214 -19.41 -0.44 5.55
CA SER A 214 -20.77 -0.92 5.23
C SER A 214 -21.08 -0.95 3.72
N MET A 215 -20.28 -0.26 2.89
CA MET A 215 -20.45 -0.21 1.42
C MET A 215 -19.26 -0.80 0.69
N THR A 216 -18.05 -0.56 1.21
CA THR A 216 -16.79 -1.04 0.63
C THR A 216 -16.28 -2.23 1.44
N SER A 217 -17.11 -3.29 1.51
CA SER A 217 -16.77 -4.53 2.23
C SER A 217 -15.80 -5.41 1.43
N THR A 218 -15.19 -6.39 2.09
CA THR A 218 -14.33 -7.38 1.43
C THR A 218 -15.07 -8.15 0.35
N GLU A 219 -16.34 -8.50 0.59
CA GLU A 219 -17.21 -9.22 -0.34
C GLU A 219 -17.48 -8.39 -1.60
N TYR A 220 -17.78 -7.10 -1.42
CA TYR A 220 -17.95 -6.17 -2.55
C TYR A 220 -16.69 -6.10 -3.42
N TYR A 221 -15.51 -5.94 -2.80
CA TYR A 221 -14.27 -5.93 -3.56
C TYR A 221 -14.00 -7.25 -4.27
N ALA A 222 -14.25 -8.39 -3.62
CA ALA A 222 -14.07 -9.71 -4.21
C ALA A 222 -14.97 -9.90 -5.45
N GLU A 223 -16.23 -9.47 -5.38
CA GLU A 223 -17.18 -9.52 -6.50
C GLU A 223 -16.70 -8.68 -7.70
N VAL A 224 -16.27 -7.43 -7.44
CA VAL A 224 -15.72 -6.56 -8.48
C VAL A 224 -14.46 -7.18 -9.10
N ILE A 225 -13.53 -7.68 -8.28
CA ILE A 225 -12.28 -8.31 -8.74
C ILE A 225 -12.56 -9.51 -9.64
N GLU A 226 -13.43 -10.43 -9.22
CA GLU A 226 -13.82 -11.59 -10.04
C GLU A 226 -14.45 -11.18 -11.37
N ALA A 227 -15.34 -10.20 -11.35
CA ALA A 227 -16.03 -9.72 -12.54
C ALA A 227 -15.03 -9.08 -13.54
N LEU A 228 -14.04 -8.33 -13.05
CA LEU A 228 -12.97 -7.74 -13.85
C LEU A 228 -12.03 -8.81 -14.42
N ARG A 229 -11.66 -9.81 -13.62
CA ARG A 229 -10.82 -10.94 -14.09
C ARG A 229 -11.46 -11.68 -15.27
N ARG A 230 -12.76 -11.92 -15.22
CA ARG A 230 -13.48 -12.56 -16.33
C ARG A 230 -13.40 -11.75 -17.64
N ARG A 231 -13.07 -10.45 -17.56
CA ARG A 231 -12.83 -9.55 -18.72
C ARG A 231 -11.36 -9.41 -19.10
N GLY A 232 -10.46 -10.18 -18.51
CA GLY A 232 -9.03 -10.14 -18.80
C GLY A 232 -8.27 -9.01 -18.11
N VAL A 233 -8.87 -8.37 -17.10
CA VAL A 233 -8.18 -7.39 -16.24
C VAL A 233 -7.28 -8.13 -15.26
N ILE A 234 -6.15 -7.53 -14.92
CA ILE A 234 -5.25 -7.91 -13.83
C ILE A 234 -5.45 -6.90 -12.70
N PRO A 235 -6.36 -7.17 -11.74
CA PRO A 235 -6.70 -6.21 -10.71
C PRO A 235 -5.68 -6.20 -9.57
N SER A 236 -5.38 -5.03 -9.04
CA SER A 236 -4.74 -4.79 -7.74
C SER A 236 -5.57 -3.81 -6.93
N VAL A 237 -5.32 -3.70 -5.64
CA VAL A 237 -6.15 -2.90 -4.74
C VAL A 237 -5.34 -1.84 -3.99
N GLU A 238 -5.90 -0.63 -3.86
CA GLU A 238 -5.45 0.46 -2.98
C GLU A 238 -6.64 0.88 -2.10
N ILE A 239 -6.87 0.12 -1.05
CA ILE A 239 -8.02 0.21 -0.16
C ILE A 239 -7.57 0.27 1.30
N ALA A 240 -8.52 0.46 2.23
CA ALA A 240 -8.25 0.33 3.66
C ALA A 240 -7.59 -1.03 3.98
N PRO A 241 -6.65 -1.08 4.94
CA PRO A 241 -5.96 -2.33 5.28
C PRO A 241 -6.94 -3.38 5.78
N GLN A 242 -6.91 -4.56 5.16
CA GLN A 242 -7.77 -5.70 5.49
C GLN A 242 -7.13 -6.59 6.58
N SER A 243 -7.96 -7.46 7.18
CA SER A 243 -7.48 -8.63 7.91
C SER A 243 -6.76 -9.62 6.98
N THR A 244 -6.04 -10.59 7.54
CA THR A 244 -5.42 -11.64 6.71
C THR A 244 -6.48 -12.43 5.95
N ASP A 245 -7.60 -12.80 6.59
CA ASP A 245 -8.73 -13.47 5.92
C ASP A 245 -9.34 -12.60 4.80
N GLY A 246 -9.45 -11.28 5.03
CA GLY A 246 -9.92 -10.34 4.00
C GLY A 246 -9.00 -10.34 2.78
N TYR A 247 -7.68 -10.23 2.99
CA TYR A 247 -6.73 -10.32 1.88
C TYR A 247 -6.71 -11.70 1.21
N GLU A 248 -6.89 -12.82 1.96
CA GLU A 248 -7.05 -14.15 1.39
C GLU A 248 -8.26 -14.22 0.45
N ALA A 249 -9.40 -13.64 0.84
CA ALA A 249 -10.58 -13.56 -0.01
C ALA A 249 -10.33 -12.76 -1.29
N LEU A 250 -9.66 -11.60 -1.19
CA LEU A 250 -9.32 -10.78 -2.37
C LEU A 250 -8.31 -11.49 -3.29
N ALA A 251 -7.31 -12.18 -2.73
CA ALA A 251 -6.36 -12.96 -3.49
C ALA A 251 -7.03 -14.15 -4.20
N ALA A 252 -7.96 -14.84 -3.53
CA ALA A 252 -8.77 -15.91 -4.11
C ALA A 252 -9.67 -15.41 -5.25
N ALA A 253 -10.26 -14.22 -5.11
CA ALA A 253 -11.02 -13.54 -6.17
C ALA A 253 -10.12 -13.16 -7.36
N GLY A 254 -8.80 -13.02 -7.12
CA GLY A 254 -7.77 -12.82 -8.13
C GLY A 254 -7.07 -11.48 -8.13
N ALA A 255 -7.08 -10.76 -7.03
CA ALA A 255 -6.19 -9.62 -6.86
C ALA A 255 -4.73 -10.06 -6.94
N CYS A 256 -3.95 -9.41 -7.82
CA CYS A 256 -2.53 -9.74 -7.99
C CYS A 256 -1.64 -9.06 -6.93
N GLY A 257 -2.12 -7.99 -6.30
CA GLY A 257 -1.34 -7.22 -5.34
C GLY A 257 -2.13 -6.15 -4.60
N VAL A 258 -1.47 -5.56 -3.65
CA VAL A 258 -1.96 -4.47 -2.81
C VAL A 258 -1.02 -3.28 -2.90
N THR A 259 -1.58 -2.09 -2.92
CA THR A 259 -0.87 -0.82 -2.67
C THR A 259 -1.40 -0.24 -1.37
N LEU A 260 -0.52 0.05 -0.42
CA LEU A 260 -0.89 0.61 0.86
C LEU A 260 0.21 1.55 1.37
N TYR A 261 0.03 2.84 1.17
CA TYR A 261 0.98 3.84 1.64
C TYR A 261 0.84 4.04 3.14
N GLN A 262 1.98 4.12 3.84
CA GLN A 262 1.97 4.47 5.27
C GLN A 262 1.64 5.94 5.48
N GLU A 263 1.75 6.75 4.44
CA GLU A 263 1.62 8.21 4.38
C GLU A 263 2.81 8.94 5.04
N THR A 264 3.03 8.74 6.32
CA THR A 264 4.23 9.14 7.07
C THR A 264 4.62 8.02 8.03
N TYR A 265 5.91 7.78 8.16
CA TYR A 265 6.44 6.80 9.10
C TYR A 265 6.64 7.36 10.52
N ASN A 266 6.56 8.68 10.69
CA ASN A 266 6.63 9.31 12.00
C ASN A 266 5.28 9.12 12.75
N PRO A 267 5.23 8.38 13.88
CA PRO A 267 3.97 8.08 14.57
C PRO A 267 3.24 9.33 15.08
N SER A 268 3.98 10.36 15.49
CA SER A 268 3.39 11.61 16.00
C SER A 268 2.74 12.42 14.86
N LEU A 269 3.42 12.52 13.71
CA LEU A 269 2.86 13.16 12.52
C LEU A 269 1.69 12.35 11.97
N TYR A 270 1.79 11.02 11.99
CA TYR A 270 0.69 10.14 11.58
C TYR A 270 -0.58 10.41 12.40
N ALA A 271 -0.48 10.43 13.73
CA ALA A 271 -1.60 10.72 14.62
C ALA A 271 -2.18 12.13 14.39
N LYS A 272 -1.32 13.12 14.13
CA LYS A 272 -1.73 14.50 13.81
C LYS A 272 -2.58 14.57 12.53
N TYR A 273 -2.20 13.84 11.48
CA TYR A 273 -2.88 13.92 10.17
C TYR A 273 -4.07 12.97 10.04
N HIS A 274 -4.20 11.98 10.94
CA HIS A 274 -5.29 11.02 10.97
C HIS A 274 -6.03 11.05 12.32
N PRO A 275 -6.69 12.16 12.66
CA PRO A 275 -7.21 12.40 14.02
C PRO A 275 -8.44 11.54 14.37
N ARG A 276 -9.17 11.01 13.39
CA ARG A 276 -10.40 10.24 13.60
C ARG A 276 -10.65 9.24 12.47
N GLY A 277 -11.37 8.17 12.81
CA GLY A 277 -11.75 7.09 11.89
C GLY A 277 -10.79 5.89 11.97
N PRO A 278 -11.05 4.80 11.24
CA PRO A 278 -10.24 3.58 11.27
C PRO A 278 -8.76 3.79 10.93
N LYS A 279 -8.43 4.82 10.14
CA LYS A 279 -7.05 5.12 9.72
C LYS A 279 -6.17 5.67 10.87
N VAL A 280 -6.70 5.92 12.07
CA VAL A 280 -5.87 6.33 13.24
C VAL A 280 -4.87 5.24 13.64
N SER A 281 -5.12 3.98 13.32
CA SER A 281 -4.29 2.85 13.73
C SER A 281 -3.01 2.75 12.89
N TYR A 282 -1.94 3.36 13.38
CA TYR A 282 -0.61 3.35 12.77
C TYR A 282 -0.09 1.93 12.53
N ASP A 283 -0.06 1.10 13.59
CA ASP A 283 0.53 -0.25 13.52
C ASP A 283 -0.29 -1.21 12.66
N TRP A 284 -1.62 -1.15 12.76
CA TRP A 284 -2.50 -1.94 11.90
C TRP A 284 -2.28 -1.64 10.41
N ARG A 285 -2.09 -0.37 10.07
CA ARG A 285 -1.81 0.05 8.70
C ARG A 285 -0.42 -0.39 8.25
N LEU A 286 0.60 -0.19 9.09
CA LEU A 286 1.98 -0.56 8.80
C LEU A 286 2.13 -2.05 8.50
N GLU A 287 1.41 -2.91 9.23
CA GLU A 287 1.39 -4.36 9.02
C GLU A 287 0.51 -4.82 7.85
N GLY A 288 -0.27 -3.93 7.25
CA GLY A 288 -1.24 -4.27 6.21
C GLY A 288 -0.61 -4.93 4.99
N ILE A 289 0.54 -4.45 4.55
CA ILE A 289 1.30 -5.03 3.42
C ILE A 289 1.78 -6.46 3.75
N GLU A 290 2.24 -6.68 4.97
CA GLU A 290 2.69 -7.99 5.43
C GLU A 290 1.54 -8.99 5.46
N ARG A 291 0.35 -8.59 5.96
CA ARG A 291 -0.86 -9.43 5.91
C ARG A 291 -1.25 -9.80 4.49
N ALA A 292 -1.14 -8.88 3.55
CA ALA A 292 -1.42 -9.14 2.14
C ALA A 292 -0.43 -10.14 1.52
N ALA A 293 0.86 -10.03 1.84
CA ALA A 293 1.88 -10.98 1.39
C ALA A 293 1.65 -12.39 1.97
N GLU A 294 1.28 -12.49 3.25
CA GLU A 294 0.90 -13.75 3.91
C GLU A 294 -0.34 -14.39 3.29
N ALA A 295 -1.29 -13.58 2.86
CA ALA A 295 -2.50 -13.99 2.14
C ALA A 295 -2.24 -14.45 0.68
N GLY A 296 -1.00 -14.36 0.21
CA GLY A 296 -0.61 -14.85 -1.11
C GLY A 296 -0.51 -13.79 -2.21
N MET A 297 -0.72 -12.52 -1.91
CA MET A 297 -0.50 -11.45 -2.88
C MET A 297 0.99 -11.35 -3.25
N LYS A 298 1.28 -11.19 -4.54
CA LYS A 298 2.66 -11.23 -5.08
C LYS A 298 3.25 -9.86 -5.36
N ARG A 299 2.42 -8.82 -5.44
CA ARG A 299 2.84 -7.46 -5.71
C ARG A 299 2.50 -6.57 -4.51
N LEU A 300 3.53 -5.96 -3.92
CA LEU A 300 3.45 -5.17 -2.70
C LEU A 300 3.85 -3.73 -3.00
N GLY A 301 2.86 -2.83 -3.03
CA GLY A 301 3.04 -1.40 -3.26
C GLY A 301 3.18 -0.63 -1.96
N LEU A 302 4.31 0.00 -1.75
CA LEU A 302 4.60 0.86 -0.61
C LEU A 302 4.72 2.33 -1.04
N GLY A 303 4.58 3.24 -0.10
CA GLY A 303 4.81 4.66 -0.37
C GLY A 303 4.63 5.54 0.85
N ILE A 304 5.01 6.78 0.63
CA ILE A 304 4.83 7.91 1.56
C ILE A 304 4.16 9.05 0.81
N LEU A 305 3.41 9.86 1.52
CA LEU A 305 2.82 11.08 0.97
C LEU A 305 3.73 12.26 1.31
N LEU A 306 4.50 12.68 0.33
CA LEU A 306 5.47 13.77 0.51
C LEU A 306 4.80 15.09 0.81
N GLY A 307 5.34 15.78 1.81
CA GLY A 307 4.79 17.00 2.39
C GLY A 307 4.28 16.83 3.83
N LEU A 308 4.11 15.58 4.32
CA LEU A 308 3.65 15.31 5.68
C LEU A 308 4.78 15.23 6.71
N GLY A 309 5.98 14.85 6.31
CA GLY A 309 7.16 14.73 7.17
C GLY A 309 8.45 15.12 6.44
N PRO A 310 9.60 15.20 7.15
CA PRO A 310 10.91 15.47 6.55
C PRO A 310 11.24 14.40 5.50
N ALA A 311 11.46 14.80 4.26
CA ALA A 311 11.56 13.92 3.10
C ALA A 311 12.64 12.83 3.25
N GLN A 312 13.82 13.17 3.75
CA GLN A 312 14.93 12.23 3.92
C GLN A 312 14.61 11.17 4.99
N GLU A 313 14.11 11.58 6.15
CA GLU A 313 13.75 10.66 7.24
C GLU A 313 12.66 9.68 6.81
N GLU A 314 11.64 10.19 6.11
CA GLU A 314 10.52 9.40 5.57
C GLU A 314 11.00 8.39 4.53
N LEU A 315 11.92 8.79 3.64
CA LEU A 315 12.47 7.88 2.63
C LEU A 315 13.33 6.77 3.27
N LEU A 316 14.17 7.09 4.23
CA LEU A 316 14.98 6.10 4.94
C LEU A 316 14.10 5.10 5.70
N ALA A 317 13.00 5.55 6.31
CA ALA A 317 12.02 4.68 6.94
C ALA A 317 11.30 3.78 5.93
N LEU A 318 10.93 4.32 4.77
CA LEU A 318 10.36 3.54 3.65
C LEU A 318 11.36 2.47 3.15
N VAL A 319 12.63 2.81 3.04
CA VAL A 319 13.68 1.86 2.65
C VAL A 319 13.82 0.74 3.69
N ARG A 320 13.83 1.06 4.98
CA ARG A 320 13.86 0.04 6.05
C ARG A 320 12.63 -0.88 5.98
N HIS A 321 11.43 -0.32 5.73
CA HIS A 321 10.22 -1.12 5.56
C HIS A 321 10.30 -2.04 4.34
N GLY A 322 10.75 -1.52 3.20
CA GLY A 322 10.95 -2.32 2.00
C GLY A 322 11.93 -3.47 2.20
N ARG A 323 13.06 -3.23 2.88
CA ARG A 323 14.04 -4.28 3.23
C ARG A 323 13.47 -5.33 4.18
N TYR A 324 12.74 -4.90 5.20
CA TYR A 324 12.04 -5.81 6.10
C TYR A 324 11.11 -6.77 5.32
N LEU A 325 10.32 -6.23 4.40
CA LEU A 325 9.40 -7.03 3.58
C LEU A 325 10.14 -7.92 2.57
N ALA A 326 11.17 -7.41 1.91
CA ALA A 326 11.98 -8.21 0.97
C ALA A 326 12.66 -9.41 1.64
N ALA A 327 13.13 -9.25 2.89
CA ALA A 327 13.73 -10.34 3.65
C ALA A 327 12.70 -11.40 4.09
N ARG A 328 11.45 -10.99 4.36
CA ARG A 328 10.38 -11.91 4.78
C ARG A 328 9.65 -12.58 3.62
N PHE A 329 9.53 -11.87 2.49
CA PHE A 329 8.75 -12.29 1.32
C PHE A 329 9.58 -12.14 0.04
N PRO A 330 10.70 -12.88 -0.11
CA PRO A 330 11.58 -12.75 -1.26
C PRO A 330 10.91 -13.12 -2.59
N GLN A 331 9.77 -13.82 -2.54
CA GLN A 331 8.96 -14.21 -3.70
C GLN A 331 8.01 -13.08 -4.17
N CYS A 332 7.95 -11.97 -3.46
CA CYS A 332 7.09 -10.84 -3.81
C CYS A 332 7.86 -9.76 -4.56
N THR A 333 7.20 -9.13 -5.51
CA THR A 333 7.71 -7.92 -6.18
C THR A 333 7.32 -6.69 -5.37
N LEU A 334 8.32 -5.86 -5.01
CA LEU A 334 8.07 -4.56 -4.40
C LEU A 334 7.81 -3.49 -5.46
N ALA A 335 6.91 -2.57 -5.14
CA ALA A 335 6.67 -1.36 -5.90
C ALA A 335 6.67 -0.15 -4.95
N PHE A 336 7.24 0.97 -5.38
CA PHE A 336 7.33 2.18 -4.56
C PHE A 336 6.73 3.37 -5.30
N SER A 337 5.98 4.20 -4.58
CA SER A 337 5.43 5.45 -5.07
C SER A 337 5.62 6.56 -4.03
N LEU A 338 5.94 7.75 -4.51
CA LEU A 338 6.19 8.95 -3.70
C LEU A 338 5.25 10.09 -4.13
N PRO A 339 3.91 9.96 -3.97
CA PRO A 339 3.02 11.06 -4.32
C PRO A 339 3.34 12.30 -3.49
N ARG A 340 3.35 13.49 -4.15
CA ARG A 340 3.48 14.79 -3.47
C ARG A 340 2.12 15.44 -3.27
N ILE A 341 1.99 16.25 -2.20
CA ILE A 341 0.86 17.14 -2.01
C ILE A 341 1.20 18.47 -2.69
N HIS A 342 0.58 18.74 -3.85
CA HIS A 342 0.63 20.05 -4.51
C HIS A 342 -0.50 20.92 -4.02
N GLU A 343 -1.71 20.43 -4.11
CA GLU A 343 -2.92 21.06 -3.59
C GLU A 343 -3.67 20.06 -2.73
N ALA A 344 -4.27 20.55 -1.68
CA ALA A 344 -5.09 19.75 -0.79
C ALA A 344 -6.37 20.52 -0.42
N PRO A 345 -7.47 19.80 -0.18
CA PRO A 345 -8.75 20.42 0.10
C PRO A 345 -8.73 21.23 1.40
N GLN A 346 -9.61 22.25 1.46
CA GLN A 346 -9.82 23.08 2.64
C GLN A 346 -8.57 23.84 3.14
N GLY A 347 -7.65 24.17 2.23
CA GLY A 347 -6.49 24.98 2.56
C GLY A 347 -5.42 24.27 3.40
N PHE A 348 -5.40 22.93 3.41
CA PHE A 348 -4.29 22.22 4.00
C PHE A 348 -3.00 22.53 3.23
N VAL A 349 -2.03 23.10 3.92
CA VAL A 349 -0.70 23.40 3.36
C VAL A 349 0.29 22.35 3.89
N PRO A 350 1.00 21.63 3.00
CA PRO A 350 1.99 20.65 3.42
C PRO A 350 3.16 21.36 4.13
N PRO A 351 3.46 21.02 5.39
CA PRO A 351 4.52 21.71 6.15
C PRO A 351 5.94 21.37 5.71
N PHE A 352 6.11 20.29 4.92
CA PHE A 352 7.39 19.81 4.43
C PHE A 352 7.34 19.67 2.90
N ALA A 353 7.09 20.78 2.21
CA ALA A 353 7.05 20.80 0.75
C ALA A 353 8.37 20.26 0.15
N VAL A 354 8.25 19.47 -0.92
CA VAL A 354 9.38 18.84 -1.62
C VAL A 354 9.47 19.42 -3.02
N ASP A 355 10.62 19.97 -3.38
CA ASP A 355 10.91 20.50 -4.72
C ASP A 355 11.21 19.36 -5.72
N ASP A 356 11.32 19.72 -7.00
CA ASP A 356 11.54 18.76 -8.09
C ASP A 356 12.91 18.09 -8.03
N GLU A 357 13.95 18.80 -7.60
CA GLU A 357 15.29 18.24 -7.48
C GLU A 357 15.32 17.17 -6.38
N THR A 358 14.83 17.49 -5.19
CA THR A 358 14.70 16.56 -4.08
C THR A 358 13.83 15.35 -4.48
N PHE A 359 12.74 15.58 -5.20
CA PHE A 359 11.87 14.52 -5.68
C PHE A 359 12.56 13.55 -6.64
N VAL A 360 13.31 14.08 -7.61
CA VAL A 360 14.12 13.26 -8.53
C VAL A 360 15.17 12.47 -7.75
N ARG A 361 15.86 13.10 -6.82
CA ARG A 361 16.88 12.49 -5.97
C ARG A 361 16.31 11.32 -5.15
N MET A 362 15.14 11.48 -4.57
CA MET A 362 14.47 10.44 -3.80
C MET A 362 14.12 9.21 -4.65
N TYR A 363 13.62 9.39 -5.88
CA TYR A 363 13.38 8.28 -6.78
C TYR A 363 14.67 7.58 -7.22
N CYS A 364 15.73 8.32 -7.46
CA CYS A 364 17.05 7.76 -7.76
C CYS A 364 17.58 6.94 -6.58
N ALA A 365 17.47 7.45 -5.35
CA ALA A 365 17.87 6.75 -4.14
C ALA A 365 17.06 5.45 -3.95
N LEU A 366 15.75 5.45 -4.22
CA LEU A 366 14.93 4.23 -4.20
C LEU A 366 15.39 3.21 -5.26
N ARG A 367 15.78 3.65 -6.46
CA ARG A 367 16.33 2.75 -7.49
C ARG A 367 17.65 2.12 -7.05
N ILE A 368 18.50 2.89 -6.38
CA ILE A 368 19.76 2.40 -5.82
C ILE A 368 19.48 1.38 -4.70
N ALA A 369 18.54 1.71 -3.80
CA ALA A 369 18.14 0.82 -2.70
C ALA A 369 17.50 -0.50 -3.15
N PHE A 370 16.71 -0.44 -4.23
CA PHE A 370 15.92 -1.54 -4.77
C PHE A 370 16.05 -1.64 -6.29
N PRO A 371 17.15 -2.19 -6.80
CA PRO A 371 17.42 -2.22 -8.24
C PRO A 371 16.34 -2.93 -9.08
N ARG A 372 15.58 -3.87 -8.49
CA ARG A 372 14.55 -4.67 -9.17
C ARG A 372 13.12 -4.27 -8.86
N ALA A 373 12.90 -3.31 -7.94
CA ALA A 373 11.55 -2.86 -7.60
C ALA A 373 10.93 -2.00 -8.69
N GLU A 374 9.60 -2.06 -8.85
CA GLU A 374 8.89 -1.11 -9.69
C GLU A 374 8.85 0.27 -9.01
N LEU A 375 9.22 1.31 -9.73
CA LEU A 375 9.04 2.70 -9.29
C LEU A 375 7.87 3.30 -10.04
N VAL A 376 6.86 3.72 -9.28
CA VAL A 376 5.54 4.10 -9.78
C VAL A 376 5.38 5.61 -9.78
N LEU A 377 4.94 6.19 -10.90
CA LEU A 377 4.66 7.61 -11.02
C LEU A 377 3.26 7.85 -11.59
N SER A 378 2.44 8.56 -10.84
CA SER A 378 1.06 8.89 -11.21
C SER A 378 0.98 10.20 -12.01
N THR A 379 -0.25 10.57 -12.40
CA THR A 379 -0.56 11.83 -13.10
C THR A 379 -0.59 13.07 -12.19
N ARG A 380 -0.15 12.97 -10.93
CA ARG A 380 -0.03 14.13 -10.01
C ARG A 380 1.08 15.09 -10.40
N GLU A 381 2.10 14.61 -11.10
CA GLU A 381 3.26 15.42 -11.48
C GLU A 381 3.08 16.01 -12.89
N MET A 382 3.72 17.15 -13.11
CA MET A 382 3.72 17.83 -14.41
C MET A 382 4.38 16.98 -15.51
N PRO A 383 3.94 17.10 -16.77
CA PRO A 383 4.46 16.32 -17.90
C PRO A 383 5.98 16.27 -18.00
N ASP A 384 6.66 17.41 -17.90
CA ASP A 384 8.12 17.51 -18.05
C ASP A 384 8.87 16.71 -16.98
N LEU A 385 8.42 16.80 -15.73
CA LEU A 385 9.02 16.04 -14.63
C LEU A 385 8.78 14.55 -14.78
N ARG A 386 7.58 14.16 -15.24
CA ARG A 386 7.24 12.75 -15.51
C ARG A 386 8.12 12.19 -16.63
N ASP A 387 8.30 12.93 -17.70
CA ASP A 387 9.15 12.52 -18.83
C ASP A 387 10.62 12.45 -18.45
N ARG A 388 11.11 13.40 -17.61
CA ARG A 388 12.46 13.36 -17.04
C ARG A 388 12.67 12.10 -16.21
N LEU A 389 11.79 11.80 -15.27
CA LEU A 389 11.87 10.63 -14.38
C LEU A 389 11.69 9.31 -15.15
N ALA A 390 10.85 9.29 -16.19
CA ALA A 390 10.69 8.14 -17.07
C ALA A 390 12.02 7.78 -17.76
N ARG A 391 12.81 8.78 -18.17
CA ARG A 391 14.15 8.56 -18.76
C ARG A 391 15.19 8.06 -17.73
N ILE A 392 15.02 8.37 -16.44
CA ILE A 392 15.98 8.00 -15.39
C ILE A 392 15.64 6.64 -14.79
N CYS A 393 14.53 6.53 -14.03
CA CYS A 393 14.34 5.39 -13.13
C CYS A 393 12.91 4.89 -12.97
N ILE A 394 11.90 5.62 -13.43
CA ILE A 394 10.50 5.16 -13.35
C ILE A 394 10.28 3.98 -14.29
N THR A 395 9.50 3.00 -13.83
CA THR A 395 9.23 1.76 -14.56
C THR A 395 7.75 1.42 -14.64
N GLN A 396 6.91 2.18 -13.92
CA GLN A 396 5.45 2.05 -13.97
C GLN A 396 4.80 3.44 -13.97
N MET A 397 3.88 3.70 -14.90
CA MET A 397 3.18 4.97 -15.03
C MET A 397 1.69 4.79 -15.29
N SER A 398 0.90 5.73 -14.81
CA SER A 398 -0.50 5.91 -15.25
C SER A 398 -0.58 7.00 -16.35
N ALA A 399 -1.65 6.96 -17.15
CA ALA A 399 -1.93 7.98 -18.15
C ALA A 399 -3.45 8.15 -18.32
N GLY A 400 -3.90 9.37 -18.63
CA GLY A 400 -5.32 9.67 -18.83
C GLY A 400 -6.18 9.28 -17.63
N SER A 401 -5.66 9.50 -16.40
CA SER A 401 -6.29 9.06 -15.15
C SER A 401 -7.42 9.96 -14.72
N SER A 402 -8.44 9.37 -14.07
CA SER A 402 -9.40 10.09 -13.23
C SER A 402 -9.20 9.70 -11.77
N THR A 403 -9.39 10.65 -10.85
CA THR A 403 -9.27 10.46 -9.39
C THR A 403 -10.62 10.50 -8.69
N ALA A 404 -11.71 10.42 -9.46
CA ALA A 404 -13.09 10.35 -8.98
C ALA A 404 -13.79 9.08 -9.47
N PRO A 405 -14.73 8.50 -8.68
CA PRO A 405 -15.58 7.41 -9.15
C PRO A 405 -16.44 7.83 -10.33
N GLY A 406 -16.50 7.00 -11.39
CA GLY A 406 -17.30 7.26 -12.60
C GLY A 406 -16.65 8.22 -13.61
N GLY A 407 -15.40 8.64 -13.37
CA GLY A 407 -14.74 9.68 -14.15
C GLY A 407 -14.18 9.24 -15.52
N TYR A 408 -14.37 7.99 -15.93
CA TYR A 408 -13.94 7.52 -17.26
C TYR A 408 -15.07 7.44 -18.29
N HIS A 409 -16.29 7.27 -17.82
CA HIS A 409 -17.46 7.08 -18.72
C HIS A 409 -18.04 8.41 -19.20
N GLU A 410 -17.90 9.46 -18.42
CA GLU A 410 -18.32 10.79 -18.82
C GLU A 410 -17.16 11.51 -19.53
N ASP A 411 -17.39 11.98 -20.75
CA ASP A 411 -16.52 12.95 -21.45
C ASP A 411 -16.59 14.32 -20.74
N THR A 412 -16.36 14.34 -19.43
CA THR A 412 -16.33 15.59 -18.66
C THR A 412 -15.01 16.30 -18.92
N CYS A 413 -15.08 17.31 -19.76
CA CYS A 413 -14.04 18.32 -19.95
C CYS A 413 -13.94 19.22 -18.71
N GLY A 414 -13.58 18.66 -17.55
CA GLY A 414 -13.46 19.35 -16.26
C GLY A 414 -13.12 18.35 -15.17
N SER A 415 -12.50 18.83 -14.09
CA SER A 415 -12.28 17.98 -12.92
C SER A 415 -13.61 17.45 -12.40
N PRO A 416 -13.82 16.12 -12.35
CA PRO A 416 -15.07 15.58 -11.87
C PRO A 416 -15.29 15.97 -10.41
N ALA A 417 -16.52 16.34 -10.07
CA ALA A 417 -16.88 16.64 -8.69
C ALA A 417 -16.55 15.42 -7.80
N GLY A 418 -15.86 15.65 -6.68
CA GLY A 418 -15.54 14.59 -5.73
C GLY A 418 -14.25 13.81 -5.98
N GLU A 419 -13.25 14.45 -6.55
CA GLU A 419 -11.88 13.92 -6.68
C GLU A 419 -11.18 13.73 -5.33
N GLN A 420 -10.27 12.76 -5.28
CA GLN A 420 -9.39 12.58 -4.13
C GLN A 420 -8.33 13.70 -4.04
N PHE A 421 -7.76 14.07 -5.17
CA PHE A 421 -6.76 15.11 -5.37
C PHE A 421 -6.69 15.49 -6.86
N PRO A 422 -6.23 16.71 -7.20
CA PRO A 422 -6.08 17.13 -8.56
C PRO A 422 -4.96 16.36 -9.28
N ILE A 423 -5.09 16.21 -10.58
CA ILE A 423 -4.04 15.73 -11.49
C ILE A 423 -3.36 16.91 -12.17
N ALA A 424 -2.08 16.79 -12.50
CA ALA A 424 -1.31 17.83 -13.20
C ALA A 424 -0.97 17.44 -14.64
N ASP A 425 -0.84 16.16 -14.94
CA ASP A 425 -0.66 15.68 -16.31
C ASP A 425 -2.00 15.25 -16.90
N HIS A 426 -2.56 16.12 -17.74
CA HIS A 426 -3.84 15.91 -18.45
C HIS A 426 -3.67 15.28 -19.84
N ARG A 427 -2.44 14.87 -20.20
CA ARG A 427 -2.22 14.21 -21.48
C ARG A 427 -3.06 12.93 -21.58
N SER A 428 -3.57 12.73 -22.78
CA SER A 428 -4.25 11.48 -23.16
C SER A 428 -3.27 10.31 -23.17
N VAL A 429 -3.79 9.09 -23.19
CA VAL A 429 -2.96 7.88 -23.27
C VAL A 429 -2.07 7.90 -24.53
N PRO A 430 -2.58 8.20 -25.76
CA PRO A 430 -1.73 8.31 -26.94
C PRO A 430 -0.57 9.31 -26.80
N GLU A 431 -0.79 10.51 -26.26
CA GLU A 431 0.25 11.52 -26.07
C GLU A 431 1.36 11.06 -25.13
N VAL A 432 1.00 10.37 -24.03
CA VAL A 432 1.99 9.78 -23.11
C VAL A 432 2.77 8.65 -23.78
N LEU A 433 2.10 7.80 -24.57
CA LEU A 433 2.78 6.72 -25.31
C LEU A 433 3.75 7.27 -26.35
N GLU A 434 3.37 8.31 -27.07
CA GLU A 434 4.24 9.00 -28.04
C GLU A 434 5.50 9.56 -27.37
N SER A 435 5.35 10.21 -26.21
CA SER A 435 6.49 10.71 -25.41
C SER A 435 7.43 9.59 -24.97
N LEU A 436 6.89 8.46 -24.51
CA LEU A 436 7.67 7.29 -24.12
C LEU A 436 8.43 6.68 -25.31
N GLU A 437 7.76 6.51 -26.44
CA GLU A 437 8.37 5.97 -27.66
C GLU A 437 9.48 6.90 -28.21
N ALA A 438 9.27 8.21 -28.21
CA ALA A 438 10.28 9.20 -28.57
C ALA A 438 11.51 9.13 -27.63
N ALA A 439 11.33 8.71 -26.37
CA ALA A 439 12.41 8.47 -25.42
C ALA A 439 13.04 7.06 -25.55
N GLY A 440 12.64 6.23 -26.50
CA GLY A 440 13.11 4.84 -26.68
C GLY A 440 12.60 3.89 -25.60
N ILE A 441 11.49 4.23 -24.94
CA ILE A 441 10.88 3.44 -23.86
C ILE A 441 9.68 2.68 -24.43
N CYS A 442 9.66 1.36 -24.20
CA CYS A 442 8.60 0.46 -24.68
C CYS A 442 7.47 0.34 -23.64
N PRO A 443 6.26 0.82 -23.93
CA PRO A 443 5.12 0.58 -23.05
C PRO A 443 4.74 -0.91 -23.05
N VAL A 444 4.46 -1.46 -21.84
CA VAL A 444 3.96 -2.82 -21.62
C VAL A 444 2.70 -2.78 -20.77
N TRP A 445 1.72 -3.61 -21.09
CA TRP A 445 0.37 -3.55 -20.55
C TRP A 445 0.06 -4.63 -19.51
N THR A 446 0.92 -5.62 -19.41
CA THR A 446 0.83 -6.69 -18.42
C THR A 446 2.04 -6.66 -17.51
N PRO A 447 1.89 -6.94 -16.22
CA PRO A 447 3.04 -7.07 -15.34
C PRO A 447 3.96 -8.17 -15.91
N PRO A 448 5.28 -7.97 -15.83
CA PRO A 448 6.22 -9.03 -16.20
C PRO A 448 5.93 -10.26 -15.33
N ALA A 449 6.09 -11.44 -15.92
CA ALA A 449 6.11 -12.65 -15.13
C ALA A 449 7.18 -12.51 -14.05
N PRO A 450 6.93 -12.93 -12.79
CA PRO A 450 8.01 -13.07 -11.83
C PRO A 450 9.09 -13.94 -12.48
N ASP A 451 10.33 -13.51 -12.38
CA ASP A 451 11.49 -14.15 -13.06
C ASP A 451 11.38 -15.68 -13.01
N ALA A 452 11.32 -16.27 -14.21
CA ALA A 452 11.44 -17.70 -14.41
C ALA A 452 12.92 -18.10 -14.22
#